data_c8eae56d226837ac6b0de5eb88b887a6
#
_entry.id   c8eae56d226837ac6b0de5eb88b887a6
#
_cell.length_a   1.000
_cell.length_b   1.000
_cell.length_c   1.000
_cell.angle_alpha   90.00
_cell.angle_beta   90.00
_cell.angle_gamma   90.00
#
_symmetry.space_group_name_H-M   'P 1'
#
loop_
_entity.id
_entity.type
_entity.pdbx_description
1 polymer ?
#
loop_
_entity_poly.entity_id
_entity_poly.type
_entity_poly.pdbx_seq_one_letter_code
_entity_poly.pdbx_strand_id
1 'polypeptide(L)'
;MKKKVYLSGPLFSWAEIEYGSRIKTCILEELGDRIEVIWPHEITVGSPGKIFQSNVKALDECKIMVAILDGPQVDDGTAWEVGYHYARGGKIVGIRTDFRKAGEDASSWVNAMVEGSCVDIVGTLDLLVSRLRKILDS
;
A
#
# COMPACT_ATOMS: atom_id res chain seq x y z
N MET A 1 -3.42 3.60 -21.74
CA MET A 1 -2.98 4.46 -20.62
C MET A 1 -2.85 3.61 -19.35
N LYS A 2 -1.76 3.81 -18.62
CA LYS A 2 -1.50 3.02 -17.41
C LYS A 2 -2.35 3.48 -16.24
N LYS A 3 -2.72 2.54 -15.38
CA LYS A 3 -3.38 2.84 -14.11
C LYS A 3 -2.33 3.24 -13.07
N LYS A 4 -2.60 4.29 -12.32
CA LYS A 4 -1.72 4.71 -11.22
C LYS A 4 -2.07 3.92 -9.96
N VAL A 5 -1.04 3.35 -9.35
CA VAL A 5 -1.13 2.58 -8.10
C VAL A 5 -0.26 3.28 -7.05
N TYR A 6 -0.85 3.63 -5.93
CA TYR A 6 -0.14 4.24 -4.80
C TYR A 6 0.44 3.14 -3.92
N LEU A 7 1.73 3.20 -3.65
CA LEU A 7 2.41 2.28 -2.74
C LEU A 7 2.59 2.95 -1.39
N SER A 8 1.77 2.56 -0.42
CA SER A 8 1.76 3.08 0.94
C SER A 8 2.51 2.13 1.87
N GLY A 9 3.32 2.66 2.75
CA GLY A 9 4.05 1.87 3.74
C GLY A 9 5.04 2.72 4.52
N PRO A 10 5.60 2.18 5.62
CA PRO A 10 6.59 2.88 6.42
C PRO A 10 7.91 3.04 5.66
N LEU A 11 8.59 4.17 5.90
CA LEU A 11 9.83 4.56 5.20
C LEU A 11 10.91 4.99 6.20
N PHE A 12 10.94 4.36 7.39
CA PHE A 12 11.75 4.82 8.52
C PHE A 12 13.02 4.00 8.76
N SER A 13 13.23 2.93 8.00
CA SER A 13 14.41 2.08 8.12
C SER A 13 14.88 1.60 6.74
N TRP A 14 16.15 1.15 6.67
CA TRP A 14 16.67 0.52 5.46
C TRP A 14 15.84 -0.69 5.05
N ALA A 15 15.42 -1.52 6.00
CA ALA A 15 14.61 -2.70 5.72
C ALA A 15 13.27 -2.32 5.07
N GLU A 16 12.62 -1.27 5.57
CA GLU A 16 11.36 -0.79 5.03
C GLU A 16 11.52 -0.23 3.61
N ILE A 17 12.55 0.57 3.39
CA ILE A 17 12.84 1.15 2.07
C ILE A 17 13.19 0.04 1.07
N GLU A 18 14.04 -0.90 1.44
CA GLU A 18 14.40 -2.01 0.56
C GLU A 18 13.20 -2.87 0.20
N TYR A 19 12.33 -3.15 1.16
CA TYR A 19 11.15 -3.94 0.89
C TYR A 19 10.16 -3.19 -0.02
N GLY A 20 9.94 -1.91 0.22
CA GLY A 20 9.12 -1.07 -0.66
C GLY A 20 9.65 -1.05 -2.09
N SER A 21 10.97 -0.91 -2.25
CA SER A 21 11.62 -0.96 -3.56
C SER A 21 11.41 -2.32 -4.24
N ARG A 22 11.52 -3.41 -3.50
CA ARG A 22 11.30 -4.77 -4.02
C ARG A 22 9.87 -4.97 -4.50
N ILE A 23 8.89 -4.48 -3.74
CA ILE A 23 7.48 -4.54 -4.13
C ILE A 23 7.25 -3.76 -5.42
N LYS A 24 7.75 -2.53 -5.49
CA LYS A 24 7.64 -1.70 -6.69
C LYS A 24 8.25 -2.40 -7.90
N THR A 25 9.46 -2.91 -7.77
CA THR A 25 10.16 -3.61 -8.84
C THR A 25 9.35 -4.82 -9.33
N CYS A 26 8.85 -5.63 -8.40
CA CYS A 26 8.05 -6.80 -8.73
C CYS A 26 6.77 -6.43 -9.51
N ILE A 27 6.07 -5.41 -9.07
CA ILE A 27 4.87 -4.92 -9.76
C ILE A 27 5.21 -4.47 -11.18
N LEU A 28 6.29 -3.70 -11.32
CA LEU A 28 6.68 -3.16 -12.63
C LEU A 28 7.20 -4.24 -13.59
N GLU A 29 7.90 -5.26 -13.09
CA GLU A 29 8.35 -6.38 -13.92
C GLU A 29 7.17 -7.17 -14.50
N GLU A 30 6.12 -7.35 -13.71
CA GLU A 30 4.97 -8.17 -14.10
C GLU A 30 3.84 -7.38 -14.77
N LEU A 31 3.65 -6.12 -14.40
CA LEU A 31 2.50 -5.32 -14.78
C LEU A 31 2.87 -3.91 -15.27
N GLY A 32 4.15 -3.64 -15.52
CA GLY A 32 4.63 -2.30 -15.86
C GLY A 32 4.12 -1.75 -17.19
N ASP A 33 3.56 -2.57 -18.06
CA ASP A 33 2.86 -2.15 -19.26
C ASP A 33 1.45 -1.60 -18.95
N ARG A 34 0.89 -1.91 -17.79
CA ARG A 34 -0.47 -1.55 -17.37
C ARG A 34 -0.53 -0.65 -16.15
N ILE A 35 0.54 -0.64 -15.32
CA ILE A 35 0.59 0.08 -14.03
C ILE A 35 1.77 1.05 -14.00
N GLU A 36 1.52 2.23 -13.45
CA GLU A 36 2.52 3.17 -12.96
C GLU A 36 2.45 3.19 -11.45
N VAL A 37 3.58 2.99 -10.76
CA VAL A 37 3.63 2.99 -9.29
C VAL A 37 4.05 4.36 -8.79
N ILE A 38 3.22 4.96 -7.95
CA ILE A 38 3.52 6.20 -7.24
C ILE A 38 3.95 5.83 -5.82
N TRP A 39 5.21 6.03 -5.50
CA TRP A 39 5.78 5.67 -4.20
C TRP A 39 6.29 6.92 -3.49
N PRO A 40 5.75 7.28 -2.30
CA PRO A 40 6.12 8.52 -1.59
C PRO A 40 7.61 8.69 -1.36
N HIS A 41 8.35 7.59 -1.16
CA HIS A 41 9.80 7.64 -1.03
C HIS A 41 10.49 8.40 -2.18
N GLU A 42 9.92 8.35 -3.36
CA GLU A 42 10.50 8.95 -4.56
C GLU A 42 10.00 10.37 -4.84
N ILE A 43 8.84 10.75 -4.29
CA ILE A 43 8.19 12.02 -4.63
C ILE A 43 8.11 12.99 -3.46
N THR A 44 8.29 12.52 -2.23
CA THR A 44 8.04 13.31 -1.03
C THR A 44 9.34 13.96 -0.55
N VAL A 45 9.39 15.29 -0.57
CA VAL A 45 10.51 16.08 -0.07
C VAL A 45 9.98 17.33 0.62
N GLY A 46 10.73 17.81 1.63
CA GLY A 46 10.48 19.07 2.27
C GLY A 46 9.86 18.97 3.66
N SER A 47 9.14 20.01 4.07
CA SER A 47 8.53 20.11 5.40
C SER A 47 7.36 19.13 5.56
N PRO A 48 6.95 18.81 6.82
CA PRO A 48 5.79 17.95 7.06
C PRO A 48 4.52 18.41 6.31
N GLY A 49 4.27 19.70 6.23
CA GLY A 49 3.11 20.21 5.49
C GLY A 49 3.18 19.94 4.00
N LYS A 50 4.37 20.07 3.40
CA LYS A 50 4.58 19.75 1.98
C LYS A 50 4.47 18.25 1.73
N ILE A 51 4.97 17.43 2.66
CA ILE A 51 4.85 15.98 2.60
C ILE A 51 3.37 15.59 2.58
N PHE A 52 2.59 16.13 3.50
CA PHE A 52 1.15 15.88 3.57
C PHE A 52 0.45 16.23 2.26
N GLN A 53 0.65 17.44 1.77
CA GLN A 53 0.01 17.92 0.53
C GLN A 53 0.39 17.08 -0.68
N SER A 54 1.67 16.73 -0.80
CA SER A 54 2.18 15.92 -1.91
C SER A 54 1.58 14.52 -1.90
N ASN A 55 1.52 13.89 -0.74
CA ASN A 55 0.96 12.54 -0.61
C ASN A 55 -0.54 12.51 -0.87
N VAL A 56 -1.30 13.47 -0.34
CA VAL A 56 -2.74 13.57 -0.59
C VAL A 56 -3.04 13.78 -2.07
N LYS A 57 -2.26 14.64 -2.74
CA LYS A 57 -2.40 14.85 -4.18
C LYS A 57 -2.16 13.56 -4.95
N ALA A 58 -1.12 12.81 -4.60
CA ALA A 58 -0.81 11.54 -5.25
C ALA A 58 -1.91 10.51 -4.99
N LEU A 59 -2.42 10.43 -3.77
CA LEU A 59 -3.55 9.56 -3.43
C LEU A 59 -4.79 9.88 -4.26
N ASP A 60 -5.08 11.16 -4.45
CA ASP A 60 -6.24 11.61 -5.23
C ASP A 60 -6.16 11.20 -6.70
N GLU A 61 -4.95 11.02 -7.21
CA GLU A 61 -4.70 10.60 -8.60
C GLU A 61 -4.77 9.08 -8.78
N CYS A 62 -4.73 8.30 -7.69
CA CYS A 62 -4.69 6.85 -7.74
C CYS A 62 -6.02 6.25 -7.33
N LYS A 63 -6.52 5.28 -8.09
CA LYS A 63 -7.73 4.52 -7.73
C LYS A 63 -7.40 3.19 -7.05
N ILE A 64 -6.15 2.78 -7.11
CA ILE A 64 -5.66 1.52 -6.54
C ILE A 64 -4.52 1.85 -5.58
N MET A 65 -4.52 1.19 -4.44
CA MET A 65 -3.44 1.28 -3.46
C MET A 65 -2.91 -0.11 -3.13
N VAL A 66 -1.60 -0.22 -3.00
CA VAL A 66 -0.94 -1.33 -2.32
C VAL A 66 -0.47 -0.80 -0.98
N ALA A 67 -0.91 -1.42 0.12
CA ALA A 67 -0.54 -1.00 1.47
C ALA A 67 0.33 -2.07 2.14
N ILE A 68 1.54 -1.69 2.56
CA ILE A 68 2.44 -2.55 3.32
C ILE A 68 2.01 -2.49 4.78
N LEU A 69 1.52 -3.60 5.30
CA LEU A 69 0.90 -3.68 6.63
C LEU A 69 1.81 -4.33 7.67
N ASP A 70 3.10 -4.51 7.36
CA ASP A 70 4.07 -5.14 8.25
C ASP A 70 4.39 -4.26 9.46
N GLY A 71 4.82 -4.89 10.54
CA GLY A 71 5.16 -4.25 11.80
C GLY A 71 4.40 -4.85 12.97
N PRO A 72 4.76 -4.47 14.21
CA PRO A 72 4.02 -4.89 15.41
C PRO A 72 2.55 -4.50 15.33
N GLN A 73 2.29 -3.37 14.69
CA GLN A 73 0.98 -2.92 14.23
C GLN A 73 1.19 -2.08 12.96
N VAL A 74 0.12 -1.81 12.24
CA VAL A 74 0.21 -1.02 11.01
C VAL A 74 0.72 0.38 11.34
N ASP A 75 1.69 0.86 10.56
CA ASP A 75 2.21 2.22 10.67
C ASP A 75 1.06 3.24 10.62
N ASP A 76 1.11 4.25 11.49
CA ASP A 76 0.02 5.22 11.63
C ASP A 76 -0.22 6.04 10.36
N GLY A 77 0.82 6.47 9.67
CA GLY A 77 0.68 7.19 8.40
C GLY A 77 0.07 6.30 7.31
N THR A 78 0.49 5.04 7.26
CA THR A 78 -0.07 4.05 6.34
C THR A 78 -1.56 3.82 6.64
N ALA A 79 -1.92 3.67 7.91
CA ALA A 79 -3.32 3.49 8.32
C ALA A 79 -4.17 4.70 7.92
N TRP A 80 -3.66 5.92 8.09
CA TRP A 80 -4.34 7.14 7.67
C TRP A 80 -4.62 7.12 6.16
N GLU A 81 -3.61 6.76 5.36
CA GLU A 81 -3.73 6.70 3.90
C GLU A 81 -4.72 5.64 3.46
N VAL A 82 -4.73 4.47 4.12
CA VAL A 82 -5.70 3.41 3.87
C VAL A 82 -7.13 3.92 4.11
N GLY A 83 -7.38 4.56 5.25
CA GLY A 83 -8.70 5.10 5.58
C GLY A 83 -9.15 6.18 4.62
N TYR A 84 -8.26 7.10 4.25
CA TYR A 84 -8.54 8.15 3.29
C TYR A 84 -8.92 7.56 1.93
N HIS A 85 -8.13 6.62 1.45
CA HIS A 85 -8.33 5.99 0.14
C HIS A 85 -9.64 5.19 0.10
N TYR A 86 -9.93 4.45 1.17
CA TYR A 86 -11.19 3.74 1.32
C TYR A 86 -12.39 4.69 1.25
N ALA A 87 -12.35 5.80 1.98
CA ALA A 87 -13.44 6.77 2.03
C ALA A 87 -13.74 7.39 0.67
N ARG A 88 -12.76 7.45 -0.22
CA ARG A 88 -12.90 7.97 -1.58
C ARG A 88 -13.28 6.89 -2.60
N GLY A 89 -13.59 5.67 -2.15
CA GLY A 89 -14.01 4.58 -3.03
C GLY A 89 -12.86 3.87 -3.73
N GLY A 90 -11.62 4.07 -3.29
CA GLY A 90 -10.45 3.39 -3.86
C GLY A 90 -10.38 1.92 -3.47
N LYS A 91 -9.67 1.13 -4.27
CA LYS A 91 -9.41 -0.28 -3.98
C LYS A 91 -8.04 -0.43 -3.35
N ILE A 92 -7.96 -1.21 -2.27
CA ILE A 92 -6.74 -1.40 -1.49
C ILE A 92 -6.42 -2.88 -1.41
N VAL A 93 -5.21 -3.24 -1.82
CA VAL A 93 -4.66 -4.57 -1.57
C VAL A 93 -3.57 -4.42 -0.51
N GLY A 94 -3.80 -5.02 0.66
CA GLY A 94 -2.79 -5.07 1.71
C GLY A 94 -1.81 -6.20 1.47
N ILE A 95 -0.54 -5.99 1.82
CA ILE A 95 0.45 -7.06 1.88
C ILE A 95 1.04 -7.10 3.29
N ARG A 96 0.98 -8.28 3.91
CA ARG A 96 1.56 -8.51 5.22
C ARG A 96 2.35 -9.81 5.23
N THR A 97 3.64 -9.67 5.49
CA THR A 97 4.57 -10.80 5.62
C THR A 97 4.98 -11.04 7.07
N ASP A 98 4.60 -10.14 7.97
CA ASP A 98 4.91 -10.22 9.39
C ASP A 98 4.11 -11.34 10.07
N PHE A 99 4.77 -12.13 10.92
CA PHE A 99 4.16 -13.27 11.59
C PHE A 99 3.33 -12.89 12.82
N ARG A 100 3.49 -11.68 13.31
CA ARG A 100 2.82 -11.22 14.53
C ARG A 100 1.37 -10.92 14.24
N LYS A 101 0.49 -11.31 15.14
CA LYS A 101 -0.92 -10.95 15.07
C LYS A 101 -1.13 -9.63 15.80
N ALA A 102 -1.69 -8.66 15.12
CA ALA A 102 -1.78 -7.29 15.59
C ALA A 102 -3.23 -6.74 15.57
N GLY A 103 -4.20 -7.62 15.39
CA GLY A 103 -5.61 -7.25 15.40
C GLY A 103 -6.25 -7.34 16.79
N GLU A 104 -7.57 -7.19 16.83
CA GLU A 104 -8.34 -7.10 18.08
C GLU A 104 -8.43 -8.42 18.82
N ASP A 105 -8.26 -9.54 18.15
CA ASP A 105 -8.25 -10.86 18.78
C ASP A 105 -7.01 -11.66 18.38
N ALA A 106 -6.86 -12.85 18.99
CA ALA A 106 -5.68 -13.70 18.79
C ALA A 106 -5.56 -14.28 17.38
N SER A 107 -6.60 -14.19 16.56
CA SER A 107 -6.60 -14.69 15.19
C SER A 107 -6.42 -13.59 14.14
N SER A 108 -6.50 -12.33 14.53
CA SER A 108 -6.49 -11.18 13.61
C SER A 108 -5.09 -10.69 13.31
N TRP A 109 -4.75 -10.60 12.03
CA TRP A 109 -3.43 -10.16 11.59
C TRP A 109 -3.22 -8.67 11.73
N VAL A 110 -4.27 -7.87 11.46
CA VAL A 110 -4.22 -6.42 11.52
C VAL A 110 -5.50 -5.88 12.16
N ASN A 111 -5.47 -4.60 12.52
CA ASN A 111 -6.64 -3.90 13.05
C ASN A 111 -7.84 -4.05 12.11
N ALA A 112 -9.02 -4.25 12.68
CA ALA A 112 -10.27 -4.48 11.93
C ALA A 112 -10.61 -3.34 10.97
N MET A 113 -10.27 -2.09 11.31
CA MET A 113 -10.54 -0.93 10.44
C MET A 113 -9.65 -0.97 9.19
N VAL A 114 -8.41 -1.43 9.33
CA VAL A 114 -7.51 -1.60 8.18
C VAL A 114 -7.95 -2.80 7.35
N GLU A 115 -8.21 -3.94 7.99
CA GLU A 115 -8.66 -5.15 7.30
C GLU A 115 -9.94 -4.90 6.50
N GLY A 116 -10.92 -4.27 7.12
CA GLY A 116 -12.20 -3.97 6.48
C GLY A 116 -12.09 -2.99 5.31
N SER A 117 -11.05 -2.16 5.27
CA SER A 117 -10.79 -1.23 4.19
C SER A 117 -10.17 -1.88 2.96
N CYS A 118 -9.58 -3.07 3.09
CA CYS A 118 -8.88 -3.77 2.01
C CYS A 118 -9.82 -4.70 1.26
N VAL A 119 -9.67 -4.76 -0.07
CA VAL A 119 -10.39 -5.79 -0.86
C VAL A 119 -9.77 -7.16 -0.63
N ASP A 120 -8.49 -7.21 -0.28
CA ASP A 120 -7.78 -8.43 0.11
C ASP A 120 -6.50 -8.06 0.86
N ILE A 121 -6.00 -8.99 1.68
CA ILE A 121 -4.68 -8.91 2.30
C ILE A 121 -3.94 -10.19 1.91
N VAL A 122 -2.80 -10.01 1.25
CA VAL A 122 -1.99 -11.12 0.72
C VAL A 122 -0.68 -11.25 1.49
N GLY A 123 -0.09 -12.44 1.46
CA GLY A 123 1.15 -12.73 2.18
C GLY A 123 2.41 -12.85 1.32
N THR A 124 2.28 -12.79 0.00
CA THR A 124 3.41 -12.95 -0.92
C THR A 124 3.31 -11.97 -2.09
N LEU A 125 4.45 -11.74 -2.75
CA LEU A 125 4.51 -10.90 -3.94
C LEU A 125 3.73 -11.52 -5.11
N ASP A 126 3.77 -12.83 -5.26
CA ASP A 126 3.03 -13.52 -6.33
C ASP A 126 1.52 -13.32 -6.17
N LEU A 127 1.01 -13.43 -4.95
CA LEU A 127 -0.39 -13.18 -4.67
C LEU A 127 -0.76 -11.70 -4.88
N LEU A 128 0.14 -10.78 -4.53
CA LEU A 128 -0.07 -9.36 -4.77
C LEU A 128 -0.25 -9.07 -6.26
N VAL A 129 0.66 -9.57 -7.08
CA VAL A 129 0.60 -9.38 -8.54
C VAL A 129 -0.68 -10.01 -9.11
N SER A 130 -1.01 -11.22 -8.68
CA SER A 130 -2.23 -11.90 -9.10
C SER A 130 -3.48 -11.09 -8.75
N ARG A 131 -3.52 -10.52 -7.56
CA ARG A 131 -4.68 -9.72 -7.12
C ARG A 131 -4.79 -8.41 -7.90
N LEU A 132 -3.67 -7.73 -8.13
CA LEU A 132 -3.65 -6.51 -8.95
C LEU A 132 -4.12 -6.80 -10.37
N ARG A 133 -3.67 -7.90 -10.96
CA ARG A 133 -4.10 -8.31 -12.31
C ARG A 133 -5.62 -8.50 -12.36
N LYS A 134 -6.22 -9.14 -11.37
CA LYS A 134 -7.67 -9.29 -11.29
C LYS A 134 -8.40 -7.95 -11.21
N ILE A 135 -7.87 -7.00 -10.45
CA ILE A 135 -8.46 -5.67 -10.35
C ILE A 135 -8.39 -4.95 -11.70
N LEU A 136 -7.27 -5.07 -12.40
CA LEU A 136 -7.10 -4.46 -13.72
C LEU A 136 -8.04 -5.06 -14.77
N ASP A 137 -8.37 -6.33 -14.64
CA ASP A 137 -9.20 -7.07 -15.59
C ASP A 137 -10.70 -6.94 -15.32
N SER A 138 -11.07 -6.36 -14.18
CA SER A 138 -12.48 -6.21 -13.79
C SER A 138 -13.15 -4.97 -14.38
#